data_6c2c73103d0bf5c16d300345011578b9
#
_entry.id   6c2c73103d0bf5c16d300345011578b9
#
_cell.length_a   1.000
_cell.length_b   1.000
_cell.length_c   1.000
_cell.angle_alpha   90.00
_cell.angle_beta   90.00
_cell.angle_gamma   90.00
#
_symmetry.space_group_name_H-M   'P 1'
#
loop_
_entity.id
_entity.type
_entity.pdbx_description
1 polymer ?
#
loop_
_entity_poly.entity_id
_entity_poly.type
_entity_poly.pdbx_seq_one_letter_code
_entity_poly.pdbx_strand_id
1 'polypeptide(L)'
;MKKLLLLFLLSSFAIRAQDAYDIIKRSDDHLRGASNKAEMSIEIQRPKWSRTMEVKAWALGSEYSFILVQAPARDKGTVFLKRENEIWNWQPKIEKVIKLPPSMMMQSWMGSDFTNDDLIKESSILTDYTHEIIGDTTLLERPCHIIELTAKEDAAVVWGKINLYIDKKDFLQMASEFYDEDGYLINKMEASDIKYFGDKILPATLKMTPFEEEGQRTILQYKSMEYNIDINESFFTQQNMKRLR
;
A
#
# COMPACT_ATOMS: atom_id res chain seq x y z
N MET A 1 -0.13 44.82 15.73
CA MET A 1 0.03 44.32 14.35
C MET A 1 0.85 43.01 14.24
N LYS A 2 2.00 42.81 14.97
CA LYS A 2 2.81 41.57 14.88
C LYS A 2 2.08 40.29 15.32
N LYS A 3 1.18 40.31 16.31
CA LYS A 3 0.41 39.16 16.78
C LYS A 3 -0.68 38.69 15.79
N LEU A 4 -1.25 39.60 14.99
CA LEU A 4 -2.25 39.25 13.97
C LEU A 4 -1.63 38.58 12.77
N LEU A 5 -0.39 38.94 12.41
CA LEU A 5 0.35 38.32 11.28
C LEU A 5 0.74 36.88 11.58
N LEU A 6 1.05 36.56 12.85
CA LEU A 6 1.40 35.23 13.30
C LEU A 6 0.20 34.26 13.25
N LEU A 7 -1.01 34.78 13.58
CA LEU A 7 -2.25 33.98 13.50
C LEU A 7 -2.63 33.64 12.06
N PHE A 8 -2.37 34.57 11.12
CA PHE A 8 -2.65 34.34 9.69
C PHE A 8 -1.70 33.33 9.04
N LEU A 9 -0.44 33.28 9.48
CA LEU A 9 0.53 32.27 9.02
C LEU A 9 0.15 30.86 9.52
N LEU A 10 -0.29 30.72 10.77
CA LEU A 10 -0.74 29.44 11.33
C LEU A 10 -2.01 28.91 10.63
N SER A 11 -2.94 29.79 10.22
CA SER A 11 -4.15 29.37 9.50
C SER A 11 -3.86 28.86 8.09
N SER A 12 -2.86 29.40 7.39
CA SER A 12 -2.48 28.93 6.05
C SER A 12 -1.80 27.54 6.06
N PHE A 13 -1.06 27.20 7.10
CA PHE A 13 -0.48 25.86 7.27
C PHE A 13 -1.57 24.82 7.55
N ALA A 14 -2.54 25.14 8.40
CA ALA A 14 -3.65 24.22 8.72
C ALA A 14 -4.52 23.90 7.48
N ILE A 15 -4.76 24.89 6.61
CA ILE A 15 -5.54 24.72 5.38
C ILE A 15 -4.78 23.78 4.41
N ARG A 16 -3.49 23.95 4.22
CA ARG A 16 -2.69 23.09 3.33
C ARG A 16 -2.57 21.65 3.82
N ALA A 17 -2.46 21.44 5.13
CA ALA A 17 -2.44 20.11 5.71
C ALA A 17 -3.77 19.38 5.54
N GLN A 18 -4.90 20.08 5.66
CA GLN A 18 -6.23 19.51 5.41
C GLN A 18 -6.41 19.15 3.93
N ASP A 19 -5.95 20.00 3.01
CA ASP A 19 -5.98 19.71 1.58
C ASP A 19 -5.16 18.44 1.24
N ALA A 20 -3.95 18.29 1.82
CA ALA A 20 -3.11 17.12 1.63
C ALA A 20 -3.78 15.83 2.13
N TYR A 21 -4.35 15.86 3.34
CA TYR A 21 -5.10 14.74 3.91
C TYR A 21 -6.28 14.32 3.01
N ASP A 22 -7.06 15.29 2.53
CA ASP A 22 -8.24 15.02 1.69
C ASP A 22 -7.84 14.40 0.33
N ILE A 23 -6.72 14.83 -0.26
CA ILE A 23 -6.19 14.26 -1.50
C ILE A 23 -5.78 12.80 -1.28
N ILE A 24 -5.01 12.52 -0.21
CA ILE A 24 -4.58 11.14 0.12
C ILE A 24 -5.79 10.26 0.39
N LYS A 25 -6.75 10.76 1.17
CA LYS A 25 -7.97 10.02 1.47
C LYS A 25 -8.76 9.66 0.22
N ARG A 26 -8.91 10.61 -0.72
CA ARG A 26 -9.58 10.33 -2.00
C ARG A 26 -8.82 9.30 -2.83
N SER A 27 -7.51 9.34 -2.83
CA SER A 27 -6.67 8.35 -3.51
C SER A 27 -6.86 6.96 -2.91
N ASP A 28 -6.83 6.84 -1.59
CA ASP A 28 -7.05 5.58 -0.88
C ASP A 28 -8.47 5.04 -1.09
N ASP A 29 -9.50 5.87 -0.92
CA ASP A 29 -10.90 5.52 -1.17
C ASP A 29 -11.15 5.10 -2.64
N HIS A 30 -10.44 5.73 -3.58
CA HIS A 30 -10.53 5.39 -5.00
C HIS A 30 -9.98 4.00 -5.28
N LEU A 31 -8.80 3.68 -4.72
CA LEU A 31 -8.18 2.36 -4.88
C LEU A 31 -8.99 1.26 -4.18
N ARG A 32 -9.40 1.48 -2.93
CA ARG A 32 -10.03 0.42 -2.11
C ARG A 32 -11.50 0.19 -2.43
N GLY A 33 -12.27 1.28 -2.56
CA GLY A 33 -13.73 1.20 -2.50
C GLY A 33 -14.24 0.71 -1.13
N ALA A 34 -15.53 0.42 -1.02
CA ALA A 34 -16.11 -0.13 0.20
C ALA A 34 -15.72 -1.60 0.43
N SER A 35 -15.69 -2.37 -0.64
CA SER A 35 -15.19 -3.75 -0.67
C SER A 35 -14.62 -4.07 -2.04
N ASN A 36 -13.63 -4.93 -2.09
CA ASN A 36 -13.05 -5.36 -3.36
C ASN A 36 -12.54 -6.80 -3.32
N LYS A 37 -12.32 -7.34 -4.52
CA LYS A 37 -11.63 -8.59 -4.77
C LYS A 37 -10.70 -8.38 -5.96
N ALA A 38 -9.44 -8.76 -5.80
CA ALA A 38 -8.41 -8.61 -6.84
C ALA A 38 -7.74 -9.94 -7.13
N GLU A 39 -7.36 -10.13 -8.39
CA GLU A 39 -6.39 -11.14 -8.81
C GLU A 39 -5.18 -10.43 -9.37
N MET A 40 -3.99 -10.81 -8.92
CA MET A 40 -2.76 -10.15 -9.30
C MET A 40 -1.60 -11.14 -9.40
N SER A 41 -0.60 -10.77 -10.19
CA SER A 41 0.71 -11.42 -10.17
C SER A 41 1.73 -10.51 -9.51
N ILE A 42 2.67 -11.14 -8.80
CA ILE A 42 3.80 -10.47 -8.18
C ILE A 42 5.06 -11.16 -8.68
N GLU A 43 5.81 -10.46 -9.55
CA GLU A 43 7.07 -10.94 -10.08
C GLU A 43 8.22 -10.32 -9.31
N ILE A 44 9.04 -11.16 -8.68
CA ILE A 44 10.26 -10.76 -7.98
C ILE A 44 11.42 -11.03 -8.92
N GLN A 45 12.13 -9.99 -9.31
CA GLN A 45 13.32 -10.07 -10.16
C GLN A 45 14.58 -9.77 -9.33
N ARG A 46 15.57 -10.65 -9.48
CA ARG A 46 16.88 -10.55 -8.85
C ARG A 46 17.97 -10.81 -9.90
N PRO A 47 19.21 -10.39 -9.72
CA PRO A 47 20.24 -10.52 -10.76
C PRO A 47 20.45 -11.94 -11.30
N LYS A 48 20.16 -12.97 -10.50
CA LYS A 48 20.41 -14.37 -10.85
C LYS A 48 19.16 -15.25 -10.95
N TRP A 49 18.00 -14.74 -10.58
CA TRP A 49 16.75 -15.50 -10.60
C TRP A 49 15.52 -14.57 -10.64
N SER A 50 14.43 -15.11 -11.09
CA SER A 50 13.12 -14.49 -10.94
C SER A 50 12.10 -15.50 -10.43
N ARG A 51 11.04 -14.98 -9.80
CA ARG A 51 9.92 -15.79 -9.29
C ARG A 51 8.63 -15.01 -9.42
N THR A 52 7.60 -15.66 -9.95
CA THR A 52 6.26 -15.09 -10.03
C THR A 52 5.33 -15.80 -9.04
N MET A 53 4.56 -15.01 -8.31
CA MET A 53 3.47 -15.49 -7.48
C MET A 53 2.14 -15.02 -8.08
N GLU A 54 1.13 -15.90 -8.02
CA GLU A 54 -0.26 -15.53 -8.29
C GLU A 54 -0.97 -15.38 -6.96
N VAL A 55 -1.66 -14.29 -6.79
CA VAL A 55 -2.35 -13.97 -5.54
C VAL A 55 -3.78 -13.54 -5.82
N LYS A 56 -4.65 -13.86 -4.87
CA LYS A 56 -6.02 -13.39 -4.83
C LYS A 56 -6.24 -12.69 -3.50
N ALA A 57 -6.81 -11.50 -3.55
CA ALA A 57 -7.04 -10.68 -2.39
C ALA A 57 -8.53 -10.32 -2.27
N TRP A 58 -8.98 -10.11 -1.03
CA TRP A 58 -10.28 -9.55 -0.69
C TRP A 58 -10.08 -8.49 0.38
N ALA A 59 -10.81 -7.39 0.29
CA ALA A 59 -10.77 -6.34 1.29
C ALA A 59 -12.17 -5.81 1.59
N LEU A 60 -12.38 -5.39 2.84
CA LEU A 60 -13.55 -4.67 3.31
C LEU A 60 -13.07 -3.44 4.09
N GLY A 61 -13.21 -2.27 3.47
CA GLY A 61 -12.60 -1.04 3.95
C GLY A 61 -11.08 -1.18 4.10
N SER A 62 -10.52 -0.49 5.07
CA SER A 62 -9.11 -0.56 5.49
C SER A 62 -8.84 -1.58 6.59
N GLU A 63 -9.88 -2.11 7.22
CA GLU A 63 -9.79 -2.90 8.46
C GLU A 63 -9.64 -4.40 8.23
N TYR A 64 -10.16 -4.90 7.11
CA TYR A 64 -10.19 -6.34 6.86
C TYR A 64 -9.63 -6.69 5.49
N SER A 65 -8.67 -7.60 5.45
CA SER A 65 -8.20 -8.16 4.19
C SER A 65 -7.76 -9.61 4.30
N PHE A 66 -7.89 -10.33 3.17
CA PHE A 66 -7.24 -11.61 2.92
C PHE A 66 -6.35 -11.50 1.69
N ILE A 67 -5.18 -12.14 1.77
CA ILE A 67 -4.31 -12.40 0.61
C ILE A 67 -4.04 -13.90 0.57
N LEU A 68 -4.51 -14.56 -0.48
CA LEU A 68 -4.27 -15.98 -0.74
C LEU A 68 -3.23 -16.15 -1.84
N VAL A 69 -2.16 -16.87 -1.57
CA VAL A 69 -1.17 -17.26 -2.57
C VAL A 69 -1.68 -18.49 -3.33
N GLN A 70 -1.87 -18.38 -4.66
CA GLN A 70 -2.39 -19.45 -5.52
C GLN A 70 -1.28 -20.18 -6.25
N ALA A 71 -0.15 -19.52 -6.52
CA ALA A 71 1.05 -20.08 -7.14
C ALA A 71 2.30 -19.36 -6.63
N PRO A 72 3.49 -19.97 -6.73
CA PRO A 72 3.80 -21.31 -7.19
C PRO A 72 3.37 -22.42 -6.21
N ALA A 73 3.41 -23.66 -6.63
CA ALA A 73 2.99 -24.81 -5.82
C ALA A 73 3.67 -24.88 -4.44
N ARG A 74 4.91 -24.38 -4.35
CA ARG A 74 5.66 -24.31 -3.09
C ARG A 74 4.98 -23.46 -2.03
N ASP A 75 4.34 -22.36 -2.42
CA ASP A 75 3.78 -21.34 -1.53
C ASP A 75 2.24 -21.34 -1.54
N LYS A 76 1.65 -22.19 -2.43
CA LYS A 76 0.20 -22.28 -2.61
C LYS A 76 -0.54 -22.60 -1.32
N GLY A 77 -1.62 -21.85 -1.09
CA GLY A 77 -2.47 -22.00 0.09
C GLY A 77 -1.97 -21.23 1.32
N THR A 78 -0.83 -20.51 1.22
CA THR A 78 -0.44 -19.53 2.22
C THR A 78 -1.47 -18.39 2.21
N VAL A 79 -1.97 -18.02 3.38
CA VAL A 79 -2.97 -16.95 3.53
C VAL A 79 -2.49 -15.94 4.56
N PHE A 80 -2.62 -14.67 4.23
CA PHE A 80 -2.47 -13.58 5.19
C PHE A 80 -3.87 -13.01 5.48
N LEU A 81 -4.12 -12.76 6.75
CA LEU A 81 -5.34 -12.13 7.26
C LEU A 81 -4.96 -10.85 8.00
N LYS A 82 -5.53 -9.74 7.60
CA LYS A 82 -5.64 -8.53 8.42
C LYS A 82 -7.06 -8.45 8.98
N ARG A 83 -7.16 -8.20 10.27
CA ARG A 83 -8.39 -7.87 10.94
C ARG A 83 -8.12 -6.76 11.94
N GLU A 84 -8.60 -5.57 11.65
CA GLU A 84 -8.28 -4.36 12.42
C GLU A 84 -6.75 -4.14 12.48
N ASN A 85 -6.20 -4.12 13.69
CA ASN A 85 -4.75 -3.94 13.92
C ASN A 85 -3.97 -5.26 14.02
N GLU A 86 -4.62 -6.39 13.81
CA GLU A 86 -4.00 -7.70 13.97
C GLU A 86 -3.78 -8.40 12.63
N ILE A 87 -2.63 -9.03 12.49
CA ILE A 87 -2.23 -9.72 11.27
C ILE A 87 -1.84 -11.15 11.59
N TRP A 88 -2.33 -12.09 10.77
CA TRP A 88 -2.00 -13.52 10.87
C TRP A 88 -1.56 -14.06 9.52
N ASN A 89 -0.69 -15.06 9.58
CA ASN A 89 -0.26 -15.85 8.45
C ASN A 89 -0.61 -17.32 8.66
N TRP A 90 -1.38 -17.91 7.74
CA TRP A 90 -1.61 -19.34 7.66
C TRP A 90 -0.55 -19.99 6.79
N GLN A 91 0.15 -20.99 7.35
CA GLN A 91 1.17 -21.78 6.67
C GLN A 91 0.65 -23.20 6.46
N PRO A 92 0.16 -23.57 5.25
CA PRO A 92 -0.49 -24.85 5.01
C PRO A 92 0.42 -26.05 5.23
N LYS A 93 1.73 -25.93 4.97
CA LYS A 93 2.70 -27.03 5.12
C LYS A 93 2.88 -27.50 6.55
N ILE A 94 2.73 -26.62 7.50
CA ILE A 94 2.89 -26.92 8.94
C ILE A 94 1.57 -26.80 9.69
N GLU A 95 0.47 -26.51 8.96
CA GLU A 95 -0.89 -26.36 9.47
C GLU A 95 -1.01 -25.40 10.67
N LYS A 96 -0.25 -24.29 10.61
CA LYS A 96 -0.23 -23.30 11.70
C LYS A 96 -0.72 -21.93 11.24
N VAL A 97 -1.49 -21.28 12.10
CA VAL A 97 -1.77 -19.85 12.04
C VAL A 97 -0.77 -19.15 12.96
N ILE A 98 -0.02 -18.22 12.43
CA ILE A 98 1.03 -17.47 13.13
C ILE A 98 0.58 -16.00 13.17
N LYS A 99 0.49 -15.43 14.37
CA LYS A 99 0.27 -13.98 14.51
C LYS A 99 1.58 -13.25 14.20
N LEU A 100 1.52 -12.26 13.32
CA LEU A 100 2.68 -11.43 12.99
C LEU A 100 2.79 -10.27 13.98
N PRO A 101 3.86 -10.19 14.77
CA PRO A 101 4.08 -9.07 15.69
C PRO A 101 4.50 -7.81 14.90
N PRO A 102 4.36 -6.60 15.47
CA PRO A 102 4.79 -5.35 14.84
C PRO A 102 6.23 -5.35 14.32
N SER A 103 7.14 -6.02 15.02
CA SER A 103 8.55 -6.15 14.62
C SER A 103 8.78 -6.90 13.31
N MET A 104 7.78 -7.62 12.80
CA MET A 104 7.84 -8.29 11.50
C MET A 104 7.31 -7.43 10.35
N MET A 105 6.76 -6.25 10.62
CA MET A 105 6.19 -5.39 9.56
C MET A 105 7.25 -4.87 8.60
N MET A 106 8.46 -4.59 9.07
CA MET A 106 9.61 -4.19 8.23
C MET A 106 10.16 -5.30 7.34
N GLN A 107 9.80 -6.56 7.62
CA GLN A 107 10.33 -7.68 6.84
C GLN A 107 9.72 -7.72 5.46
N SER A 108 10.55 -8.14 4.50
CA SER A 108 10.15 -8.38 3.12
C SER A 108 8.99 -9.36 3.04
N TRP A 109 7.89 -8.96 2.40
CA TRP A 109 6.76 -9.84 2.16
C TRP A 109 7.15 -10.93 1.14
N MET A 110 7.26 -12.15 1.63
CA MET A 110 7.60 -13.33 0.81
C MET A 110 8.84 -13.16 -0.08
N GLY A 111 9.81 -12.33 0.32
CA GLY A 111 11.05 -12.05 -0.41
C GLY A 111 10.93 -11.05 -1.56
N SER A 112 9.82 -10.30 -1.62
CA SER A 112 9.64 -9.15 -2.51
C SER A 112 10.31 -7.90 -1.97
N ASP A 113 10.30 -6.81 -2.73
CA ASP A 113 10.76 -5.49 -2.28
C ASP A 113 9.66 -4.72 -1.54
N PHE A 114 8.45 -5.27 -1.45
CA PHE A 114 7.41 -4.80 -0.55
C PHE A 114 7.63 -5.39 0.85
N THR A 115 7.36 -4.60 1.86
CA THR A 115 7.34 -5.07 3.26
C THR A 115 5.99 -5.71 3.61
N ASN A 116 5.90 -6.37 4.76
CA ASN A 116 4.62 -6.83 5.28
C ASN A 116 3.69 -5.65 5.59
N ASP A 117 4.23 -4.50 5.97
CA ASP A 117 3.46 -3.27 6.18
C ASP A 117 2.82 -2.79 4.87
N ASP A 118 3.59 -2.76 3.78
CA ASP A 118 3.11 -2.27 2.49
C ASP A 118 1.95 -3.10 1.92
N LEU A 119 1.99 -4.43 2.06
CA LEU A 119 1.01 -5.32 1.40
C LEU A 119 -0.08 -5.85 2.32
N ILE A 120 0.15 -5.87 3.63
CA ILE A 120 -0.81 -6.47 4.56
C ILE A 120 -1.43 -5.42 5.47
N LYS A 121 -0.61 -4.54 6.06
CA LYS A 121 -1.11 -3.53 7.00
C LYS A 121 -1.76 -2.35 6.28
N GLU A 122 -1.14 -1.84 5.24
CA GLU A 122 -1.65 -0.82 4.28
C GLU A 122 -2.39 0.39 4.89
N SER A 123 -2.35 0.64 6.16
CA SER A 123 -3.46 1.38 6.77
C SER A 123 -3.13 2.70 7.36
N SER A 124 -1.87 2.98 7.56
CA SER A 124 -1.56 4.06 8.47
C SER A 124 -1.23 5.39 7.83
N ILE A 125 -1.22 5.47 6.51
CA ILE A 125 -0.86 6.73 5.82
C ILE A 125 -1.76 7.92 6.19
N LEU A 126 -3.01 7.67 6.58
CA LEU A 126 -3.95 8.72 6.99
C LEU A 126 -3.86 9.08 8.48
N THR A 127 -3.52 8.12 9.33
CA THR A 127 -3.58 8.27 10.79
C THR A 127 -2.23 8.46 11.45
N ASP A 128 -1.20 7.79 10.93
CA ASP A 128 0.10 7.67 11.58
C ASP A 128 1.14 8.67 11.05
N TYR A 129 0.75 9.44 10.03
CA TYR A 129 1.59 10.47 9.42
C TYR A 129 0.95 11.86 9.51
N THR A 130 1.79 12.88 9.47
CA THR A 130 1.41 14.24 9.09
C THR A 130 1.55 14.40 7.58
N HIS A 131 0.83 15.34 6.97
CA HIS A 131 0.74 15.46 5.51
C HIS A 131 1.01 16.89 5.08
N GLU A 132 1.86 17.08 4.06
CA GLU A 132 2.15 18.40 3.49
C GLU A 132 2.27 18.30 1.96
N ILE A 133 1.60 19.21 1.23
CA ILE A 133 1.84 19.39 -0.21
C ILE A 133 3.13 20.18 -0.37
N ILE A 134 4.19 19.50 -0.84
CA ILE A 134 5.52 20.12 -1.00
C ILE A 134 5.81 20.58 -2.43
N GLY A 135 4.96 20.23 -3.39
CA GLY A 135 5.14 20.63 -4.78
C GLY A 135 4.21 19.95 -5.75
N ASP A 136 4.51 20.15 -7.01
CA ASP A 136 3.81 19.56 -8.16
C ASP A 136 4.81 19.01 -9.16
N THR A 137 4.40 17.99 -9.92
CA THR A 137 5.17 17.41 -11.02
C THR A 137 4.24 16.86 -12.11
N THR A 138 4.83 16.27 -13.15
CA THR A 138 4.08 15.57 -14.20
C THR A 138 4.67 14.18 -14.38
N LEU A 139 3.87 13.14 -14.24
CA LEU A 139 4.22 11.74 -14.44
C LEU A 139 3.29 11.12 -15.48
N LEU A 140 3.85 10.48 -16.52
CA LEU A 140 3.06 9.89 -17.62
C LEU A 140 2.00 10.85 -18.18
N GLU A 141 2.42 12.10 -18.43
CA GLU A 141 1.57 13.22 -18.93
C GLU A 141 0.43 13.63 -17.98
N ARG A 142 0.44 13.19 -16.72
CA ARG A 142 -0.53 13.53 -15.69
C ARG A 142 0.07 14.51 -14.69
N PRO A 143 -0.56 15.69 -14.51
CA PRO A 143 -0.18 16.60 -13.42
C PRO A 143 -0.42 15.94 -12.07
N CYS A 144 0.58 15.92 -11.20
CA CYS A 144 0.53 15.29 -9.88
C CYS A 144 0.87 16.30 -8.78
N HIS A 145 0.22 16.14 -7.62
CA HIS A 145 0.72 16.70 -6.39
C HIS A 145 1.87 15.84 -5.85
N ILE A 146 2.86 16.48 -5.25
CA ILE A 146 3.86 15.83 -4.43
C ILE A 146 3.47 16.09 -2.97
N ILE A 147 3.14 15.02 -2.25
CA ILE A 147 2.71 15.10 -0.85
C ILE A 147 3.71 14.35 0.01
N GLU A 148 4.33 15.06 0.94
CA GLU A 148 5.21 14.48 1.94
C GLU A 148 4.39 14.01 3.14
N LEU A 149 4.65 12.79 3.56
CA LEU A 149 4.14 12.17 4.76
C LEU A 149 5.31 12.01 5.73
N THR A 150 5.22 12.59 6.90
CA THR A 150 6.22 12.43 7.98
C THR A 150 5.60 11.63 9.11
N ALA A 151 6.26 10.55 9.52
CA ALA A 151 5.79 9.70 10.61
C ALA A 151 5.61 10.51 11.90
N LYS A 152 4.51 10.28 12.62
CA LYS A 152 4.29 10.86 13.95
C LYS A 152 5.21 10.18 14.96
N GLU A 153 5.58 10.90 16.02
CA GLU A 153 6.55 10.45 17.02
C GLU A 153 6.22 9.08 17.66
N ASP A 154 4.93 8.82 17.90
CA ASP A 154 4.45 7.58 18.51
C ASP A 154 3.93 6.54 17.48
N ALA A 155 4.12 6.77 16.19
CA ALA A 155 3.59 5.90 15.15
C ALA A 155 4.44 4.63 15.00
N ALA A 156 3.80 3.47 15.07
CA ALA A 156 4.45 2.18 14.82
C ALA A 156 4.44 1.86 13.32
N VAL A 157 5.22 2.60 12.54
CA VAL A 157 5.33 2.50 11.09
C VAL A 157 6.72 2.07 10.65
N VAL A 158 6.84 1.62 9.40
CA VAL A 158 8.11 1.18 8.81
C VAL A 158 8.89 2.36 8.24
N TRP A 159 8.20 3.29 7.61
CA TRP A 159 8.83 4.39 6.88
C TRP A 159 8.80 5.67 7.72
N GLY A 160 9.95 6.27 7.94
CA GLY A 160 10.06 7.57 8.62
C GLY A 160 9.45 8.70 7.80
N LYS A 161 9.56 8.59 6.47
CA LYS A 161 8.98 9.54 5.53
C LYS A 161 8.55 8.83 4.24
N ILE A 162 7.45 9.32 3.63
CA ILE A 162 6.99 8.88 2.31
C ILE A 162 6.67 10.12 1.46
N ASN A 163 7.15 10.17 0.22
CA ASN A 163 6.65 11.12 -0.76
C ASN A 163 5.66 10.42 -1.68
N LEU A 164 4.42 10.87 -1.70
CA LEU A 164 3.38 10.37 -2.60
C LEU A 164 3.19 11.33 -3.77
N TYR A 165 3.07 10.76 -4.95
CA TYR A 165 2.81 11.46 -6.21
C TYR A 165 1.39 11.11 -6.66
N ILE A 166 0.43 12.00 -6.43
CA ILE A 166 -1.00 11.76 -6.67
C ILE A 166 -1.49 12.60 -7.83
N ASP A 167 -2.07 11.95 -8.84
CA ASP A 167 -2.69 12.58 -10.01
C ASP A 167 -3.81 13.52 -9.59
N LYS A 168 -3.79 14.75 -10.11
CA LYS A 168 -4.73 15.81 -9.74
C LYS A 168 -6.15 15.60 -10.24
N LYS A 169 -6.32 14.76 -11.27
CA LYS A 169 -7.62 14.56 -11.92
C LYS A 169 -8.38 13.37 -11.32
N ASP A 170 -7.72 12.21 -11.32
CA ASP A 170 -8.37 10.94 -10.99
C ASP A 170 -7.88 10.40 -9.63
N PHE A 171 -7.03 11.13 -8.90
CA PHE A 171 -6.45 10.78 -7.60
C PHE A 171 -5.68 9.46 -7.61
N LEU A 172 -5.07 9.11 -8.74
CA LEU A 172 -4.24 7.91 -8.85
C LEU A 172 -2.90 8.13 -8.16
N GLN A 173 -2.45 7.18 -7.37
CA GLN A 173 -1.08 7.15 -6.86
C GLN A 173 -0.14 6.72 -7.98
N MET A 174 0.60 7.68 -8.55
CA MET A 174 1.46 7.49 -9.71
C MET A 174 2.87 7.06 -9.36
N ALA A 175 3.36 7.45 -8.18
CA ALA A 175 4.64 7.03 -7.64
C ALA A 175 4.68 7.21 -6.13
N SER A 176 5.66 6.55 -5.48
CA SER A 176 6.01 6.78 -4.09
C SER A 176 7.50 6.62 -3.89
N GLU A 177 8.05 7.39 -2.97
CA GLU A 177 9.41 7.25 -2.48
C GLU A 177 9.37 7.00 -0.98
N PHE A 178 10.05 5.96 -0.54
CA PHE A 178 10.04 5.50 0.85
C PHE A 178 11.41 5.73 1.48
N TYR A 179 11.41 6.42 2.60
CA TYR A 179 12.61 6.81 3.34
C TYR A 179 12.60 6.19 4.73
N ASP A 180 13.76 5.82 5.22
CA ASP A 180 13.94 5.34 6.59
C ASP A 180 13.84 6.50 7.61
N GLU A 181 14.09 6.18 8.89
CA GLU A 181 14.07 7.15 9.99
C GLU A 181 15.21 8.20 9.89
N ASP A 182 16.32 7.85 9.26
CA ASP A 182 17.47 8.73 9.04
C ASP A 182 17.33 9.59 7.77
N GLY A 183 16.25 9.38 7.00
CA GLY A 183 15.94 10.12 5.77
C GLY A 183 16.66 9.61 4.53
N TYR A 184 17.22 8.40 4.54
CA TYR A 184 17.77 7.76 3.35
C TYR A 184 16.65 7.16 2.51
N LEU A 185 16.74 7.37 1.19
CA LEU A 185 15.80 6.76 0.24
C LEU A 185 16.08 5.25 0.14
N ILE A 186 15.11 4.45 0.49
CA ILE A 186 15.21 2.98 0.50
C ILE A 186 14.57 2.38 -0.74
N ASN A 187 13.31 2.75 -1.03
CA ASN A 187 12.55 2.19 -2.14
C ASN A 187 11.86 3.27 -2.97
N LYS A 188 11.71 2.99 -4.26
CA LYS A 188 10.81 3.75 -5.16
C LYS A 188 9.75 2.83 -5.74
N MET A 189 8.49 3.28 -5.71
CA MET A 189 7.39 2.65 -6.42
C MET A 189 6.95 3.53 -7.58
N GLU A 190 6.79 2.94 -8.75
CA GLU A 190 6.29 3.60 -9.96
C GLU A 190 5.06 2.85 -10.47
N ALA A 191 4.00 3.60 -10.74
CA ALA A 191 2.76 3.09 -11.32
C ALA A 191 2.75 3.26 -12.84
N SER A 192 2.16 2.31 -13.55
CA SER A 192 2.03 2.35 -15.01
C SER A 192 0.83 1.54 -15.48
N ASP A 193 0.60 1.50 -16.81
CA ASP A 193 -0.43 0.68 -17.43
C ASP A 193 -1.83 1.02 -16.88
N ILE A 194 -2.23 2.29 -17.02
CA ILE A 194 -3.49 2.80 -16.47
C ILE A 194 -4.66 2.21 -17.26
N LYS A 195 -5.56 1.50 -16.57
CA LYS A 195 -6.69 0.76 -17.13
C LYS A 195 -7.98 0.97 -16.36
N TYR A 196 -9.09 0.61 -17.00
CA TYR A 196 -10.38 0.49 -16.33
C TYR A 196 -10.56 -0.89 -15.72
N PHE A 197 -11.00 -0.92 -14.47
CA PHE A 197 -11.48 -2.08 -13.74
C PHE A 197 -12.93 -1.80 -13.33
N GLY A 198 -13.86 -2.29 -14.13
CA GLY A 198 -15.27 -1.85 -14.04
C GLY A 198 -15.41 -0.37 -14.41
N ASP A 199 -15.92 0.41 -13.50
CA ASP A 199 -16.12 1.87 -13.62
C ASP A 199 -14.94 2.71 -13.10
N LYS A 200 -13.95 2.10 -12.47
CA LYS A 200 -12.78 2.79 -11.92
C LYS A 200 -11.54 2.67 -12.80
N ILE A 201 -10.84 3.77 -12.96
CA ILE A 201 -9.54 3.83 -13.63
C ILE A 201 -8.43 3.67 -12.57
N LEU A 202 -7.48 2.76 -12.80
CA LEU A 202 -6.37 2.48 -11.88
C LEU A 202 -5.08 2.16 -12.65
N PRO A 203 -3.91 2.40 -12.05
CA PRO A 203 -2.67 1.78 -12.51
C PRO A 203 -2.76 0.27 -12.35
N ALA A 204 -2.55 -0.48 -13.44
CA ALA A 204 -2.56 -1.94 -13.40
C ALA A 204 -1.21 -2.52 -13.01
N THR A 205 -0.14 -1.75 -13.07
CA THR A 205 1.23 -2.21 -12.77
C THR A 205 1.89 -1.28 -11.77
N LEU A 206 2.39 -1.85 -10.69
CA LEU A 206 3.21 -1.18 -9.68
C LEU A 206 4.59 -1.83 -9.67
N LYS A 207 5.64 -1.04 -9.88
CA LYS A 207 7.03 -1.49 -9.86
C LYS A 207 7.73 -0.92 -8.63
N MET A 208 8.13 -1.76 -7.71
CA MET A 208 8.96 -1.41 -6.55
C MET A 208 10.42 -1.69 -6.89
N THR A 209 11.28 -0.70 -6.69
CA THR A 209 12.72 -0.78 -6.95
C THR A 209 13.48 -0.30 -5.72
N PRO A 210 14.27 -1.16 -5.06
CA PRO A 210 15.21 -0.73 -4.02
C PRO A 210 16.24 0.24 -4.60
N PHE A 211 16.55 1.31 -3.87
CA PHE A 211 17.38 2.40 -4.40
C PHE A 211 18.86 1.99 -4.58
N GLU A 212 19.39 1.19 -3.64
CA GLU A 212 20.80 0.80 -3.64
C GLU A 212 21.08 -0.59 -4.26
N GLU A 213 20.04 -1.32 -4.66
CA GLU A 213 20.14 -2.73 -5.09
C GLU A 213 20.00 -2.85 -6.62
N GLU A 214 21.08 -2.71 -7.36
CA GLU A 214 21.06 -2.82 -8.82
C GLU A 214 20.52 -4.18 -9.31
N GLY A 215 19.61 -4.13 -10.30
CA GLY A 215 19.01 -5.31 -10.93
C GLY A 215 17.96 -6.00 -10.08
N GLN A 216 17.59 -5.45 -8.93
CA GLN A 216 16.48 -5.93 -8.12
C GLN A 216 15.23 -5.09 -8.34
N ARG A 217 14.09 -5.76 -8.41
CA ARG A 217 12.77 -5.12 -8.43
C ARG A 217 11.67 -6.13 -8.20
N THR A 218 10.53 -5.63 -7.76
CA THR A 218 9.27 -6.40 -7.69
C THR A 218 8.22 -5.69 -8.52
N ILE A 219 7.52 -6.44 -9.37
CA ILE A 219 6.44 -5.94 -10.21
C ILE A 219 5.15 -6.61 -9.76
N LEU A 220 4.23 -5.81 -9.23
CA LEU A 220 2.86 -6.21 -8.93
C LEU A 220 1.97 -5.80 -10.10
N GLN A 221 1.19 -6.73 -10.63
CA GLN A 221 0.27 -6.47 -11.73
C GLN A 221 -1.13 -6.94 -11.40
N TYR A 222 -2.08 -6.02 -11.36
CA TYR A 222 -3.51 -6.31 -11.25
C TYR A 222 -4.01 -6.94 -12.56
N LYS A 223 -4.58 -8.14 -12.47
CA LYS A 223 -5.22 -8.87 -13.58
C LYS A 223 -6.71 -8.58 -13.64
N SER A 224 -7.34 -8.56 -12.46
CA SER A 224 -8.75 -8.19 -12.30
C SER A 224 -8.96 -7.47 -10.98
N MET A 225 -9.97 -6.62 -10.94
CA MET A 225 -10.44 -5.94 -9.74
C MET A 225 -11.97 -5.84 -9.82
N GLU A 226 -12.64 -6.35 -8.81
CA GLU A 226 -14.09 -6.29 -8.65
C GLU A 226 -14.39 -5.45 -7.40
N TYR A 227 -15.28 -4.48 -7.50
CA TYR A 227 -15.68 -3.61 -6.41
C TYR A 227 -17.08 -3.91 -5.93
N ASN A 228 -17.40 -3.44 -4.72
CA ASN A 228 -18.72 -3.57 -4.10
C ASN A 228 -19.20 -5.03 -4.05
N ILE A 229 -18.27 -5.95 -3.76
CA ILE A 229 -18.59 -7.36 -3.59
C ILE A 229 -19.41 -7.58 -2.31
N ASP A 230 -20.32 -8.56 -2.34
CA ASP A 230 -21.11 -8.93 -1.16
C ASP A 230 -20.25 -9.73 -0.17
N ILE A 231 -19.59 -9.02 0.74
CA ILE A 231 -18.70 -9.56 1.74
C ILE A 231 -18.85 -8.78 3.05
N ASN A 232 -18.73 -9.45 4.18
CA ASN A 232 -18.83 -8.84 5.50
C ASN A 232 -17.72 -9.33 6.44
N GLU A 233 -17.60 -8.74 7.62
CA GLU A 233 -16.54 -9.02 8.59
C GLU A 233 -16.45 -10.50 9.00
N SER A 234 -17.57 -11.25 8.98
CA SER A 234 -17.58 -12.67 9.34
C SER A 234 -16.83 -13.56 8.36
N PHE A 235 -16.54 -13.06 7.16
CA PHE A 235 -15.66 -13.73 6.21
C PHE A 235 -14.20 -13.73 6.68
N PHE A 236 -13.74 -12.66 7.30
CA PHE A 236 -12.35 -12.44 7.68
C PHE A 236 -12.00 -13.08 9.03
N THR A 237 -11.92 -14.39 9.09
CA THR A 237 -11.64 -15.16 10.30
C THR A 237 -10.47 -16.13 10.12
N GLN A 238 -9.75 -16.44 11.22
CA GLN A 238 -8.70 -17.46 11.20
C GLN A 238 -9.20 -18.85 10.75
N GLN A 239 -10.47 -19.15 10.98
CA GLN A 239 -11.06 -20.39 10.51
C GLN A 239 -11.19 -20.39 8.98
N ASN A 240 -11.57 -19.27 8.38
CA ASN A 240 -11.69 -19.15 6.93
C ASN A 240 -10.32 -19.14 6.22
N MET A 241 -9.24 -18.63 6.84
CA MET A 241 -7.88 -18.76 6.29
C MET A 241 -7.57 -20.19 5.85
N LYS A 242 -7.98 -21.20 6.63
CA LYS A 242 -7.71 -22.61 6.38
C LYS A 242 -8.57 -23.20 5.25
N ARG A 243 -9.65 -22.51 4.88
CA ARG A 243 -10.65 -22.95 3.89
C ARG A 243 -10.49 -22.28 2.53
N LEU A 244 -9.80 -21.13 2.48
CA LEU A 244 -9.51 -20.45 1.22
C LEU A 244 -8.62 -21.33 0.33
N ARG A 245 -9.02 -21.50 -0.95
CA ARG A 245 -8.33 -22.35 -1.93
C ARG A 245 -8.31 -21.68 -3.31
#